data_a4988cd28d8a3b6bf8c90113aacd0f27
#
_entry.id   a4988cd28d8a3b6bf8c90113aacd0f27
#
_cell.length_a   1.000
_cell.length_b   1.000
_cell.length_c   1.000
_cell.angle_alpha   90.00
_cell.angle_beta   90.00
_cell.angle_gamma   90.00
#
_symmetry.space_group_name_H-M   'P 1'
#
loop_
_entity.id
_entity.type
_entity.pdbx_description
1 polymer ?
#
loop_
_entity_poly.entity_id
_entity_poly.type
_entity_poly.pdbx_seq_one_letter_code
_entity_poly.pdbx_strand_id
1 'polypeptide(L)'
;MKRNRILALGLTMITACSLLSGCTSTSTDSSASSESTEAAATSTSSDEQVVIYSNADDEAITAMSNALDNNGYEGKYIFETFGTSELGGKLLAEGTNLEADMVTMSTFYLKSAQEQNNMFLSLTFDVDTLEEVPDYTAPITSQEGAIIINTELLEENNLPTPTCLKDLTDSVYAGYLAVTDVKSSSTAWLLLQALISEYGEDEAQEILSKIYENAGDHIESSGSAPLKLCEDGEVAVGFGLRHQAVAAKEEGLPIDYVDPTEGNFSLTESVAVLDKGDDTNEMAMEMAECIIKNGREELQSYYPNALYEGESLDSTNKSAYPKTFSEDLTFELYEHHQEISEAAKP
;
A
#
# COMPACT_ATOMS: atom_id res chain seq x y z
N MET A 1 -34.77 14.84 39.58
CA MET A 1 -35.61 13.82 40.32
C MET A 1 -35.26 12.44 39.77
N LYS A 2 -34.84 11.57 40.72
CA LYS A 2 -34.86 10.08 40.74
C LYS A 2 -34.19 9.39 39.52
N ARG A 3 -32.97 8.81 39.65
CA ARG A 3 -32.51 7.58 40.38
C ARG A 3 -33.20 6.30 39.96
N ASN A 4 -32.40 5.36 39.39
CA ASN A 4 -32.09 4.01 39.88
C ASN A 4 -31.24 3.30 38.82
N ARG A 5 -30.03 2.84 39.01
CA ARG A 5 -29.48 1.73 39.84
C ARG A 5 -30.27 0.42 39.63
N ILE A 6 -29.57 -0.64 39.20
CA ILE A 6 -29.05 -1.75 40.03
C ILE A 6 -28.53 -2.84 39.08
N LEU A 7 -27.27 -3.26 39.17
CA LEU A 7 -26.64 -4.48 39.74
C LEU A 7 -26.90 -5.76 38.87
N ALA A 8 -25.99 -6.52 38.56
CA ALA A 8 -24.74 -7.13 39.01
C ALA A 8 -24.84 -8.66 38.98
N LEU A 9 -23.70 -9.29 38.76
CA LEU A 9 -23.24 -10.63 39.18
C LEU A 9 -23.75 -11.89 38.43
N GLY A 10 -22.76 -12.72 38.07
CA GLY A 10 -22.92 -14.13 37.80
C GLY A 10 -21.65 -14.81 37.28
N LEU A 11 -20.66 -14.90 38.17
CA LEU A 11 -19.47 -15.76 38.03
C LEU A 11 -19.87 -17.22 38.20
N THR A 12 -19.49 -18.15 37.31
CA THR A 12 -19.33 -19.55 37.72
C THR A 12 -18.27 -20.25 36.83
N MET A 13 -17.15 -20.54 37.45
CA MET A 13 -16.19 -21.58 37.07
C MET A 13 -16.80 -22.95 37.34
N ILE A 14 -16.58 -23.89 36.46
CA ILE A 14 -16.46 -25.32 36.83
C ILE A 14 -15.38 -25.97 36.00
N THR A 15 -14.33 -26.35 36.69
CA THR A 15 -13.25 -27.27 36.32
C THR A 15 -13.71 -28.69 36.61
N ALA A 16 -13.40 -29.66 35.74
CA ALA A 16 -13.20 -31.03 36.22
C ALA A 16 -12.38 -31.85 35.21
N CYS A 17 -11.25 -32.30 35.69
CA CYS A 17 -10.36 -33.33 35.20
C CYS A 17 -10.98 -34.73 35.33
N SER A 18 -10.49 -35.67 34.56
CA SER A 18 -10.06 -37.05 34.95
C SER A 18 -9.80 -37.85 33.65
N LEU A 19 -8.66 -38.25 33.36
CA LEU A 19 -7.66 -39.24 33.77
C LEU A 19 -8.11 -40.71 33.61
N LEU A 20 -7.19 -41.43 32.91
CA LEU A 20 -6.73 -42.84 33.05
C LEU A 20 -7.63 -43.94 32.47
N SER A 21 -7.19 -44.84 31.77
CA SER A 21 -6.02 -45.79 31.67
C SER A 21 -6.52 -47.07 31.04
N GLY A 22 -5.64 -47.80 30.43
CA GLY A 22 -5.75 -49.20 30.44
C GLY A 22 -5.20 -49.95 29.22
N CYS A 23 -3.99 -50.43 29.33
CA CYS A 23 -3.34 -51.48 28.52
C CYS A 23 -4.12 -52.79 28.53
N THR A 24 -4.05 -53.58 27.47
CA THR A 24 -3.17 -54.80 27.43
C THR A 24 -3.44 -55.62 26.16
N SER A 25 -2.33 -56.04 25.62
CA SER A 25 -1.98 -57.09 24.71
C SER A 25 -2.85 -58.34 24.64
N THR A 26 -3.02 -58.98 23.46
CA THR A 26 -2.42 -60.29 23.21
C THR A 26 -2.51 -60.66 21.71
N SER A 27 -1.43 -61.18 21.21
CA SER A 27 -1.14 -61.78 19.93
C SER A 27 -2.04 -62.99 19.57
N THR A 28 -2.34 -63.16 18.29
CA THR A 28 -2.17 -64.49 17.65
C THR A 28 -2.05 -64.36 16.12
N ASP A 29 -1.11 -65.06 15.62
CA ASP A 29 -0.58 -65.32 14.30
C ASP A 29 -1.65 -65.90 13.34
N SER A 30 -1.59 -65.50 12.06
CA SER A 30 -1.78 -66.41 10.92
C SER A 30 -1.41 -65.74 9.60
N SER A 31 -0.45 -66.31 8.95
CA SER A 31 0.05 -66.07 7.63
C SER A 31 -0.96 -66.23 6.50
N ALA A 32 -0.88 -65.37 5.47
CA ALA A 32 -0.89 -65.78 4.05
C ALA A 32 -0.62 -64.59 3.10
N SER A 33 0.48 -64.73 2.41
CA SER A 33 0.88 -64.40 1.02
C SER A 33 0.29 -63.19 0.31
N SER A 34 1.19 -62.31 0.00
CA SER A 34 1.57 -61.69 -1.29
C SER A 34 0.48 -61.34 -2.28
N GLU A 35 0.37 -60.05 -2.52
CA GLU A 35 0.39 -59.47 -3.86
C GLU A 35 0.85 -58.01 -3.75
N SER A 36 2.05 -57.77 -4.28
CA SER A 36 2.58 -56.42 -4.45
C SER A 36 1.85 -55.71 -5.56
N THR A 37 1.00 -54.77 -5.19
CA THR A 37 0.54 -53.74 -6.13
C THR A 37 1.30 -52.49 -5.70
N GLU A 38 2.27 -52.13 -6.49
CA GLU A 38 2.89 -50.79 -6.49
C GLU A 38 1.78 -49.80 -6.74
N ALA A 39 1.20 -49.25 -5.70
CA ALA A 39 0.45 -48.03 -5.79
C ALA A 39 1.50 -46.92 -5.95
N ALA A 40 1.59 -46.40 -7.17
CA ALA A 40 2.25 -45.12 -7.40
C ALA A 40 1.73 -44.14 -6.36
N ALA A 41 2.60 -43.73 -5.46
CA ALA A 41 2.36 -42.59 -4.61
C ALA A 41 2.30 -41.40 -5.57
N THR A 42 1.08 -41.01 -5.96
CA THR A 42 0.83 -39.68 -6.44
C THR A 42 1.19 -38.81 -5.27
N SER A 43 2.33 -38.15 -5.34
CA SER A 43 2.64 -37.02 -4.51
C SER A 43 1.54 -35.99 -4.80
N THR A 44 0.52 -35.93 -3.98
CA THR A 44 -0.27 -34.73 -3.84
C THR A 44 0.72 -33.72 -3.29
N SER A 45 1.23 -32.85 -4.18
CA SER A 45 1.73 -31.55 -3.76
C SER A 45 0.61 -30.95 -2.91
N SER A 46 0.87 -30.74 -1.64
CA SER A 46 0.07 -29.80 -0.85
C SER A 46 0.03 -28.53 -1.71
N ASP A 47 -1.15 -28.09 -2.10
CA ASP A 47 -1.33 -26.78 -2.75
C ASP A 47 -0.88 -25.73 -1.72
N GLU A 48 0.40 -25.41 -1.72
CA GLU A 48 0.99 -24.37 -0.87
C GLU A 48 0.53 -23.05 -1.44
N GLN A 49 -0.20 -22.28 -0.63
CA GLN A 49 -0.72 -20.99 -1.06
C GLN A 49 0.45 -20.03 -1.32
N VAL A 50 0.31 -19.19 -2.32
CA VAL A 50 1.25 -18.08 -2.57
C VAL A 50 1.02 -17.00 -1.52
N VAL A 51 2.05 -16.65 -0.77
CA VAL A 51 2.01 -15.57 0.21
C VAL A 51 2.43 -14.28 -0.47
N ILE A 52 1.53 -13.28 -0.47
CA ILE A 52 1.72 -11.99 -1.11
C ILE A 52 1.80 -10.91 -0.03
N TYR A 53 2.96 -10.28 0.12
CA TYR A 53 3.10 -9.11 0.99
C TYR A 53 2.83 -7.84 0.20
N SER A 54 2.02 -6.95 0.77
CA SER A 54 1.56 -5.74 0.08
C SER A 54 1.47 -4.53 1.01
N ASN A 55 1.76 -3.34 0.49
CA ASN A 55 1.43 -2.07 1.13
C ASN A 55 0.28 -1.34 0.42
N ALA A 56 -0.39 -2.02 -0.51
CA ALA A 56 -1.45 -1.44 -1.31
C ALA A 56 -2.73 -1.17 -0.49
N ASP A 57 -3.50 -0.18 -0.92
CA ASP A 57 -4.83 0.12 -0.39
C ASP A 57 -5.84 -0.97 -0.74
N ASP A 58 -6.99 -0.97 -0.04
CA ASP A 58 -8.04 -1.99 -0.17
C ASP A 58 -8.57 -2.14 -1.61
N GLU A 59 -8.64 -1.04 -2.37
CA GLU A 59 -9.09 -1.02 -3.77
C GLU A 59 -8.12 -1.80 -4.67
N ALA A 60 -6.82 -1.59 -4.51
CA ALA A 60 -5.82 -2.32 -5.29
C ALA A 60 -5.77 -3.80 -4.89
N ILE A 61 -5.85 -4.12 -3.59
CA ILE A 61 -5.95 -5.51 -3.11
C ILE A 61 -7.18 -6.19 -3.70
N THR A 62 -8.32 -5.49 -3.72
CA THR A 62 -9.57 -6.03 -4.30
C THR A 62 -9.42 -6.30 -5.78
N ALA A 63 -8.88 -5.36 -6.56
CA ALA A 63 -8.68 -5.54 -8.00
C ALA A 63 -7.71 -6.68 -8.33
N MET A 64 -6.60 -6.80 -7.59
CA MET A 64 -5.65 -7.91 -7.73
C MET A 64 -6.30 -9.24 -7.36
N SER A 65 -7.07 -9.30 -6.27
CA SER A 65 -7.79 -10.49 -5.84
C SER A 65 -8.84 -10.91 -6.88
N ASN A 66 -9.61 -9.97 -7.43
CA ASN A 66 -10.59 -10.25 -8.49
C ASN A 66 -9.90 -10.82 -9.74
N ALA A 67 -8.74 -10.29 -10.11
CA ALA A 67 -7.97 -10.81 -11.23
C ALA A 67 -7.55 -12.28 -10.98
N LEU A 68 -7.06 -12.59 -9.79
CA LEU A 68 -6.63 -13.93 -9.42
C LEU A 68 -7.81 -14.90 -9.33
N ASP A 69 -8.88 -14.54 -8.63
CA ASP A 69 -10.05 -15.40 -8.41
C ASP A 69 -10.75 -15.75 -9.73
N ASN A 70 -10.94 -14.76 -10.60
CA ASN A 70 -11.56 -14.94 -11.91
C ASN A 70 -10.74 -15.79 -12.87
N ASN A 71 -9.45 -15.99 -12.60
CA ASN A 71 -8.53 -16.78 -13.42
C ASN A 71 -8.10 -18.11 -12.76
N GLY A 72 -8.83 -18.57 -11.73
CA GLY A 72 -8.71 -19.93 -11.16
C GLY A 72 -7.68 -20.04 -10.03
N TYR A 73 -7.29 -18.93 -9.40
CA TYR A 73 -6.42 -18.89 -8.23
C TYR A 73 -7.16 -18.68 -6.91
N GLU A 74 -8.52 -18.68 -6.92
CA GLU A 74 -9.33 -18.58 -5.70
C GLU A 74 -8.88 -19.61 -4.66
N GLY A 75 -8.55 -19.13 -3.46
CA GLY A 75 -8.08 -19.94 -2.34
C GLY A 75 -6.65 -20.43 -2.44
N LYS A 76 -5.87 -20.03 -3.46
CA LYS A 76 -4.48 -20.42 -3.67
C LYS A 76 -3.46 -19.34 -3.26
N TYR A 77 -3.91 -18.23 -2.73
CA TYR A 77 -3.05 -17.13 -2.27
C TYR A 77 -3.56 -16.53 -0.97
N ILE A 78 -2.69 -15.77 -0.32
CA ILE A 78 -3.02 -14.97 0.87
C ILE A 78 -2.32 -13.62 0.71
N PHE A 79 -3.09 -12.52 0.82
CA PHE A 79 -2.50 -11.18 1.00
C PHE A 79 -2.26 -10.92 2.48
N GLU A 80 -1.04 -10.48 2.81
CA GLU A 80 -0.69 -9.88 4.08
C GLU A 80 -0.31 -8.41 3.85
N THR A 81 -1.01 -7.50 4.54
CA THR A 81 -0.84 -6.05 4.34
C THR A 81 -0.01 -5.41 5.44
N PHE A 82 0.85 -4.49 5.05
CA PHE A 82 1.80 -3.78 5.91
C PHE A 82 1.83 -2.30 5.59
N GLY A 83 2.27 -1.47 6.53
CA GLY A 83 2.68 -0.10 6.22
C GLY A 83 3.92 -0.09 5.31
N THR A 84 4.06 0.96 4.49
CA THR A 84 5.15 1.06 3.49
C THR A 84 6.53 0.88 4.10
N SER A 85 6.83 1.60 5.18
CA SER A 85 8.15 1.52 5.84
C SER A 85 8.38 0.19 6.56
N GLU A 86 7.32 -0.43 7.07
CA GLU A 86 7.41 -1.75 7.71
C GLU A 86 7.77 -2.82 6.68
N LEU A 87 7.04 -2.88 5.56
CA LEU A 87 7.31 -3.83 4.48
C LEU A 87 8.70 -3.61 3.87
N GLY A 88 9.05 -2.34 3.59
CA GLY A 88 10.36 -1.99 3.07
C GLY A 88 11.49 -2.42 4.01
N GLY A 89 11.34 -2.19 5.32
CA GLY A 89 12.29 -2.65 6.33
C GLY A 89 12.44 -4.18 6.36
N LYS A 90 11.34 -4.93 6.21
CA LYS A 90 11.36 -6.39 6.12
C LYS A 90 12.12 -6.87 4.88
N LEU A 91 11.85 -6.28 3.70
CA LEU A 91 12.54 -6.61 2.45
C LEU A 91 14.07 -6.45 2.59
N LEU A 92 14.50 -5.31 3.13
CA LEU A 92 15.92 -5.00 3.29
C LEU A 92 16.60 -5.90 4.34
N ALA A 93 15.92 -6.22 5.43
CA ALA A 93 16.48 -6.99 6.53
C ALA A 93 16.48 -8.51 6.28
N GLU A 94 15.44 -9.05 5.68
CA GLU A 94 15.22 -10.49 5.54
C GLU A 94 15.70 -11.03 4.18
N GLY A 95 15.65 -10.21 3.12
CA GLY A 95 16.07 -10.61 1.77
C GLY A 95 15.33 -11.84 1.27
N THR A 96 16.06 -12.83 0.76
CA THR A 96 15.49 -14.11 0.27
C THR A 96 14.89 -15.00 1.37
N ASN A 97 15.10 -14.67 2.66
CA ASN A 97 14.47 -15.38 3.78
C ASN A 97 13.07 -14.85 4.13
N LEU A 98 12.60 -13.83 3.41
CA LEU A 98 11.24 -13.33 3.59
C LEU A 98 10.22 -14.46 3.36
N GLU A 99 9.20 -14.56 4.20
CA GLU A 99 8.18 -15.61 4.08
C GLU A 99 7.33 -15.46 2.81
N ALA A 100 7.17 -14.21 2.29
CA ALA A 100 6.42 -13.96 1.07
C ALA A 100 7.03 -14.65 -0.16
N ASP A 101 6.19 -15.07 -1.10
CA ASP A 101 6.59 -15.55 -2.42
C ASP A 101 6.53 -14.43 -3.46
N MET A 102 5.69 -13.43 -3.23
CA MET A 102 5.50 -12.27 -4.09
C MET A 102 5.31 -11.02 -3.23
N VAL A 103 5.76 -9.89 -3.74
CA VAL A 103 5.61 -8.59 -3.08
C VAL A 103 5.01 -7.58 -4.03
N THR A 104 4.08 -6.76 -3.54
CA THR A 104 3.57 -5.58 -4.25
C THR A 104 3.81 -4.35 -3.41
N MET A 105 4.65 -3.42 -3.90
CA MET A 105 4.94 -2.17 -3.21
C MET A 105 5.67 -1.15 -4.10
N SER A 106 5.99 0.00 -3.54
CA SER A 106 6.70 1.08 -4.23
C SER A 106 7.99 0.58 -4.89
N THR A 107 8.10 0.86 -6.18
CA THR A 107 9.18 0.35 -7.05
C THR A 107 10.57 0.70 -6.52
N PHE A 108 10.73 1.86 -5.87
CA PHE A 108 12.03 2.27 -5.31
C PHE A 108 12.50 1.34 -4.18
N TYR A 109 11.58 0.83 -3.35
CA TYR A 109 11.92 -0.19 -2.34
C TYR A 109 12.34 -1.51 -2.97
N LEU A 110 11.62 -1.95 -4.02
CA LEU A 110 11.97 -3.17 -4.74
C LEU A 110 13.35 -3.06 -5.38
N LYS A 111 13.68 -1.88 -5.98
CA LYS A 111 15.02 -1.61 -6.52
C LYS A 111 16.10 -1.72 -5.44
N SER A 112 15.92 -1.03 -4.33
CA SER A 112 16.90 -1.05 -3.22
C SER A 112 17.05 -2.43 -2.60
N ALA A 113 15.96 -3.18 -2.45
CA ALA A 113 15.99 -4.55 -1.96
C ALA A 113 16.73 -5.49 -2.93
N GLN A 114 16.53 -5.32 -4.24
CA GLN A 114 17.27 -6.08 -5.25
C GLN A 114 18.76 -5.75 -5.25
N GLU A 115 19.12 -4.48 -5.16
CA GLU A 115 20.52 -4.05 -5.10
C GLU A 115 21.24 -4.62 -3.85
N GLN A 116 20.57 -4.63 -2.72
CA GLN A 116 21.13 -5.10 -1.45
C GLN A 116 21.17 -6.61 -1.34
N ASN A 117 20.11 -7.31 -1.75
CA ASN A 117 19.87 -8.71 -1.42
C ASN A 117 19.84 -9.64 -2.64
N ASN A 118 19.72 -9.10 -3.87
CA ASN A 118 19.55 -9.87 -5.11
C ASN A 118 18.45 -10.93 -4.97
N MET A 119 17.25 -10.50 -4.57
CA MET A 119 16.20 -11.36 -4.03
C MET A 119 15.03 -11.62 -4.97
N PHE A 120 14.98 -10.98 -6.15
CA PHE A 120 13.88 -11.12 -7.08
C PHE A 120 14.28 -11.82 -8.36
N LEU A 121 13.36 -12.61 -8.89
CA LEU A 121 13.49 -13.28 -10.19
C LEU A 121 13.22 -12.29 -11.33
N SER A 122 13.95 -12.41 -12.43
CA SER A 122 13.53 -11.78 -13.68
C SER A 122 12.18 -12.34 -14.11
N LEU A 123 11.27 -11.47 -14.53
CA LEU A 123 9.94 -11.86 -15.00
C LEU A 123 10.04 -12.75 -16.24
N THR A 124 9.18 -13.76 -16.33
CA THR A 124 9.13 -14.69 -17.47
C THR A 124 8.11 -14.28 -18.53
N PHE A 125 7.45 -13.14 -18.32
CA PHE A 125 6.48 -12.55 -19.24
C PHE A 125 6.90 -11.14 -19.66
N ASP A 126 6.51 -10.74 -20.86
CA ASP A 126 6.81 -9.42 -21.39
C ASP A 126 5.88 -8.36 -20.78
N VAL A 127 6.45 -7.19 -20.51
CA VAL A 127 5.75 -5.98 -20.04
C VAL A 127 6.07 -4.82 -20.98
N ASP A 128 5.07 -4.35 -21.72
CA ASP A 128 5.18 -3.22 -22.64
C ASP A 128 4.87 -1.91 -21.90
N THR A 129 5.79 -1.49 -21.01
CA THR A 129 5.63 -0.32 -20.15
C THR A 129 5.97 0.99 -20.88
N LEU A 130 5.31 2.09 -20.50
CA LEU A 130 5.57 3.43 -21.04
C LEU A 130 6.95 3.97 -20.62
N GLU A 131 7.41 3.57 -19.43
CA GLU A 131 8.73 3.93 -18.91
C GLU A 131 9.57 2.66 -18.75
N GLU A 132 10.89 2.79 -18.85
CA GLU A 132 11.81 1.67 -18.63
C GLU A 132 11.76 1.21 -17.16
N VAL A 133 11.51 -0.08 -16.96
CA VAL A 133 11.46 -0.71 -15.64
C VAL A 133 12.47 -1.85 -15.56
N PRO A 134 12.94 -2.20 -14.34
CA PRO A 134 13.77 -3.39 -14.16
C PRO A 134 13.06 -4.67 -14.61
N ASP A 135 13.81 -5.63 -15.15
CA ASP A 135 13.29 -6.89 -15.68
C ASP A 135 12.67 -7.83 -14.60
N TYR A 136 12.83 -7.51 -13.34
CA TYR A 136 12.25 -8.23 -12.19
C TYR A 136 11.00 -7.53 -11.62
N THR A 137 10.50 -6.46 -12.21
CA THR A 137 9.32 -5.74 -11.73
C THR A 137 8.31 -5.49 -12.86
N ALA A 138 7.01 -5.52 -12.51
CA ALA A 138 5.95 -5.03 -13.37
C ALA A 138 5.09 -4.00 -12.63
N PRO A 139 4.89 -2.79 -13.16
CA PRO A 139 4.08 -1.75 -12.54
C PRO A 139 2.63 -2.17 -12.34
N ILE A 140 2.07 -1.88 -11.18
CA ILE A 140 0.66 -2.18 -10.85
C ILE A 140 -0.16 -0.89 -10.84
N THR A 141 0.30 0.11 -10.10
CA THR A 141 -0.36 1.41 -9.93
C THR A 141 0.65 2.54 -10.01
N SER A 142 0.19 3.73 -10.35
CA SER A 142 0.92 4.97 -10.18
C SER A 142 0.00 6.02 -9.57
N GLN A 143 0.47 6.69 -8.55
CA GLN A 143 -0.31 7.58 -7.71
C GLN A 143 0.31 8.97 -7.72
N GLU A 144 -0.52 10.00 -7.89
CA GLU A 144 -0.11 11.40 -7.85
C GLU A 144 -0.63 12.09 -6.59
N GLY A 145 0.17 13.00 -6.04
CA GLY A 145 -0.22 13.85 -4.93
C GLY A 145 -1.00 15.07 -5.38
N ALA A 146 -2.00 15.50 -4.58
CA ALA A 146 -2.72 16.75 -4.75
C ALA A 146 -3.19 17.32 -3.42
N ILE A 147 -3.54 18.61 -3.40
CA ILE A 147 -4.26 19.21 -2.30
C ILE A 147 -5.73 18.80 -2.42
N ILE A 148 -6.29 18.29 -1.34
CA ILE A 148 -7.69 17.89 -1.20
C ILE A 148 -8.43 19.00 -0.44
N ILE A 149 -9.62 19.36 -0.85
CA ILE A 149 -10.42 20.39 -0.17
C ILE A 149 -11.85 19.90 0.06
N ASN A 150 -12.38 20.19 1.24
CA ASN A 150 -13.80 20.13 1.51
C ASN A 150 -14.42 21.52 1.20
N THR A 151 -15.19 21.61 0.13
CA THR A 151 -15.73 22.88 -0.38
C THR A 151 -16.74 23.52 0.56
N GLU A 152 -17.52 22.73 1.29
CA GLU A 152 -18.50 23.24 2.28
C GLU A 152 -17.77 23.83 3.49
N LEU A 153 -16.76 23.14 4.04
CA LEU A 153 -15.99 23.64 5.17
C LEU A 153 -15.18 24.89 4.83
N LEU A 154 -14.62 24.98 3.61
CA LEU A 154 -13.95 26.21 3.16
C LEU A 154 -14.93 27.39 3.18
N GLU A 155 -16.15 27.20 2.67
CA GLU A 155 -17.18 28.26 2.63
C GLU A 155 -17.67 28.64 4.05
N GLU A 156 -18.01 27.65 4.87
CA GLU A 156 -18.51 27.84 6.23
C GLU A 156 -17.53 28.60 7.13
N ASN A 157 -16.23 28.30 6.99
CA ASN A 157 -15.19 28.91 7.80
C ASN A 157 -14.51 30.12 7.13
N ASN A 158 -14.99 30.52 5.93
CA ASN A 158 -14.40 31.59 5.12
C ASN A 158 -12.89 31.40 4.89
N LEU A 159 -12.46 30.16 4.63
CA LEU A 159 -11.08 29.84 4.31
C LEU A 159 -10.83 30.06 2.82
N PRO A 160 -9.67 30.63 2.42
CA PRO A 160 -9.30 30.71 1.02
C PRO A 160 -9.02 29.30 0.46
N THR A 161 -9.26 29.11 -0.83
CA THR A 161 -8.82 27.91 -1.53
C THR A 161 -7.31 28.01 -1.78
N PRO A 162 -6.47 27.05 -1.30
CA PRO A 162 -5.04 27.05 -1.58
C PRO A 162 -4.81 26.80 -3.08
N THR A 163 -3.71 27.34 -3.62
CA THR A 163 -3.31 27.17 -5.03
C THR A 163 -1.96 26.48 -5.17
N CYS A 164 -1.22 26.40 -4.09
CA CYS A 164 0.11 25.80 -4.01
C CYS A 164 0.35 25.22 -2.61
N LEU A 165 1.36 24.36 -2.47
CA LEU A 165 1.70 23.76 -1.18
C LEU A 165 2.16 24.80 -0.16
N LYS A 166 2.84 25.86 -0.60
CA LYS A 166 3.27 26.94 0.27
C LYS A 166 2.13 27.70 0.91
N ASP A 167 0.94 27.78 0.27
CA ASP A 167 -0.25 28.40 0.85
C ASP A 167 -0.68 27.70 2.14
N LEU A 168 -0.41 26.39 2.28
CA LEU A 168 -0.74 25.61 3.46
C LEU A 168 0.01 26.05 4.73
N THR A 169 1.03 26.90 4.58
CA THR A 169 1.75 27.53 5.71
C THR A 169 0.98 28.68 6.34
N ASP A 170 -0.07 29.20 5.70
CA ASP A 170 -0.87 30.30 6.27
C ASP A 170 -1.61 29.79 7.53
N SER A 171 -1.48 30.54 8.61
CA SER A 171 -2.12 30.24 9.89
C SER A 171 -3.64 30.19 9.84
N VAL A 172 -4.26 30.63 8.74
CA VAL A 172 -5.69 30.52 8.51
C VAL A 172 -6.13 29.05 8.45
N TYR A 173 -5.24 28.14 8.07
CA TYR A 173 -5.50 26.69 8.01
C TYR A 173 -5.20 25.96 9.32
N ALA A 174 -4.74 26.63 10.37
CA ALA A 174 -4.42 25.98 11.63
C ALA A 174 -5.62 25.24 12.23
N GLY A 175 -5.49 23.91 12.40
CA GLY A 175 -6.57 23.02 12.84
C GLY A 175 -7.60 22.64 11.75
N TYR A 176 -7.41 23.09 10.52
CA TYR A 176 -8.23 22.72 9.35
C TYR A 176 -7.44 21.94 8.29
N LEU A 177 -6.22 21.56 8.58
CA LEU A 177 -5.30 20.90 7.66
C LEU A 177 -4.96 19.49 8.14
N ALA A 178 -4.98 18.52 7.25
CA ALA A 178 -4.45 17.17 7.49
C ALA A 178 -3.37 16.82 6.47
N VAL A 179 -2.29 16.22 6.94
CA VAL A 179 -1.21 15.68 6.12
C VAL A 179 -0.76 14.33 6.66
N THR A 180 0.04 13.61 5.89
CA THR A 180 0.56 12.31 6.29
C THR A 180 2.03 12.45 6.70
N ASP A 181 2.48 11.61 7.63
CA ASP A 181 3.89 11.50 8.01
C ASP A 181 4.69 10.73 6.96
N VAL A 182 5.78 11.34 6.46
CA VAL A 182 6.67 10.72 5.46
C VAL A 182 7.25 9.38 5.94
N LYS A 183 7.48 9.25 7.25
CA LYS A 183 8.00 8.00 7.84
C LYS A 183 6.99 6.85 7.79
N SER A 184 5.71 7.17 7.76
CA SER A 184 4.64 6.16 7.82
C SER A 184 4.09 5.81 6.44
N SER A 185 4.05 6.77 5.52
CA SER A 185 3.44 6.60 4.19
C SER A 185 4.21 7.32 3.09
N SER A 186 4.41 6.61 1.99
CA SER A 186 5.01 7.17 0.77
C SER A 186 4.18 8.28 0.12
N THR A 187 2.87 8.36 0.39
CA THR A 187 2.03 9.48 -0.07
C THR A 187 2.55 10.83 0.42
N ALA A 188 3.00 10.91 1.67
CA ALA A 188 3.60 12.13 2.22
C ALA A 188 4.90 12.53 1.52
N TRP A 189 5.62 11.56 0.95
CA TRP A 189 6.83 11.85 0.20
C TRP A 189 6.56 12.63 -1.08
N LEU A 190 5.39 12.47 -1.69
CA LEU A 190 4.96 13.27 -2.85
C LEU A 190 4.91 14.76 -2.53
N LEU A 191 4.41 15.12 -1.34
CA LEU A 191 4.42 16.51 -0.86
C LEU A 191 5.83 17.03 -0.68
N LEU A 192 6.70 16.25 -0.01
CA LEU A 192 8.07 16.67 0.26
C LEU A 192 8.91 16.75 -1.02
N GLN A 193 8.73 15.82 -1.98
CA GLN A 193 9.37 15.90 -3.29
C GLN A 193 9.01 17.20 -4.02
N ALA A 194 7.73 17.60 -3.99
CA ALA A 194 7.27 18.83 -4.61
C ALA A 194 7.91 20.08 -3.96
N LEU A 195 7.97 20.11 -2.63
CA LEU A 195 8.61 21.19 -1.89
C LEU A 195 10.11 21.27 -2.17
N ILE A 196 10.84 20.15 -2.10
CA ILE A 196 12.28 20.13 -2.36
C ILE A 196 12.59 20.51 -3.80
N SER A 197 11.82 20.00 -4.76
CA SER A 197 12.03 20.33 -6.17
C SER A 197 11.86 21.81 -6.49
N GLU A 198 10.97 22.51 -5.79
CA GLU A 198 10.69 23.92 -6.06
C GLU A 198 11.55 24.86 -5.21
N TYR A 199 11.79 24.51 -3.94
CA TYR A 199 12.42 25.43 -2.97
C TYR A 199 13.80 24.99 -2.48
N GLY A 200 14.23 23.74 -2.76
CA GLY A 200 15.41 23.12 -2.17
C GLY A 200 15.14 22.64 -0.73
N GLU A 201 16.05 21.82 -0.18
CA GLU A 201 15.85 21.12 1.10
C GLU A 201 15.64 22.05 2.30
N ASP A 202 16.48 23.08 2.45
CA ASP A 202 16.43 24.00 3.60
C ASP A 202 15.08 24.73 3.69
N GLU A 203 14.61 25.32 2.57
CA GLU A 203 13.34 26.05 2.55
C GLU A 203 12.15 25.05 2.59
N ALA A 204 12.26 23.88 1.96
CA ALA A 204 11.27 22.84 2.04
C ALA A 204 11.04 22.37 3.48
N GLN A 205 12.09 22.19 4.27
CA GLN A 205 11.98 21.86 5.69
C GLN A 205 11.27 22.96 6.49
N GLU A 206 11.59 24.25 6.22
CA GLU A 206 10.91 25.37 6.89
C GLU A 206 9.42 25.45 6.53
N ILE A 207 9.07 25.19 5.26
CA ILE A 207 7.68 25.15 4.79
C ILE A 207 6.94 23.98 5.44
N LEU A 208 7.54 22.78 5.42
CA LEU A 208 6.96 21.57 6.01
C LEU A 208 6.72 21.72 7.51
N SER A 209 7.64 22.40 8.23
CA SER A 209 7.47 22.69 9.66
C SER A 209 6.20 23.50 9.93
N LYS A 210 5.93 24.52 9.11
CA LYS A 210 4.69 25.31 9.25
C LYS A 210 3.43 24.53 8.85
N ILE A 211 3.55 23.67 7.85
CA ILE A 211 2.46 22.76 7.46
C ILE A 211 2.12 21.84 8.65
N TYR A 212 3.13 21.25 9.30
CA TYR A 212 2.94 20.40 10.47
C TYR A 212 2.39 21.17 11.69
N GLU A 213 2.84 22.41 11.90
CA GLU A 213 2.26 23.28 12.92
C GLU A 213 0.75 23.53 12.68
N ASN A 214 0.36 23.78 11.43
CA ASN A 214 -1.05 24.00 11.07
C ASN A 214 -1.89 22.72 11.15
N ALA A 215 -1.31 21.56 10.80
CA ALA A 215 -1.96 20.27 10.89
C ALA A 215 -2.18 19.83 12.36
N GLY A 216 -1.24 20.14 13.26
CA GLY A 216 -1.34 19.80 14.67
C GLY A 216 -1.51 18.30 14.91
N ASP A 217 -2.67 17.89 15.45
CA ASP A 217 -2.99 16.49 15.72
C ASP A 217 -3.36 15.68 14.46
N HIS A 218 -3.52 16.32 13.30
CA HIS A 218 -3.87 15.68 12.02
C HIS A 218 -2.65 15.37 11.13
N ILE A 219 -1.54 14.94 11.75
CA ILE A 219 -0.41 14.32 11.06
C ILE A 219 -0.65 12.81 11.08
N GLU A 220 -1.16 12.29 9.97
CA GLU A 220 -1.69 10.94 9.87
C GLU A 220 -0.62 9.91 9.48
N SER A 221 -0.91 8.63 9.73
CA SER A 221 -0.01 7.53 9.37
C SER A 221 -0.37 6.84 8.04
N SER A 222 -1.59 7.07 7.53
CA SER A 222 -2.09 6.49 6.27
C SER A 222 -2.25 7.55 5.20
N GLY A 223 -1.83 7.26 3.97
CA GLY A 223 -1.95 8.18 2.83
C GLY A 223 -3.37 8.55 2.44
N SER A 224 -4.36 7.70 2.74
CA SER A 224 -5.77 7.97 2.50
C SER A 224 -6.48 8.72 3.65
N ALA A 225 -5.85 8.85 4.82
CA ALA A 225 -6.47 9.48 5.97
C ALA A 225 -6.82 10.96 5.76
N PRO A 226 -6.00 11.81 5.11
CA PRO A 226 -6.36 13.20 4.88
C PRO A 226 -7.66 13.37 4.08
N LEU A 227 -7.92 12.52 3.07
CA LEU A 227 -9.19 12.53 2.35
C LEU A 227 -10.35 12.17 3.28
N LYS A 228 -10.23 11.09 4.05
CA LYS A 228 -11.27 10.64 4.99
C LYS A 228 -11.64 11.73 6.00
N LEU A 229 -10.65 12.45 6.54
CA LEU A 229 -10.89 13.57 7.43
C LEU A 229 -11.60 14.76 6.74
N CYS A 230 -11.29 14.99 5.46
CA CYS A 230 -12.04 15.96 4.65
C CYS A 230 -13.50 15.51 4.42
N GLU A 231 -13.73 14.22 4.08
CA GLU A 231 -15.06 13.64 3.85
C GLU A 231 -15.91 13.67 5.12
N ASP A 232 -15.33 13.35 6.27
CA ASP A 232 -15.99 13.35 7.58
C ASP A 232 -16.24 14.77 8.10
N GLY A 233 -15.69 15.80 7.44
CA GLY A 233 -15.85 17.19 7.83
C GLY A 233 -15.02 17.59 9.05
N GLU A 234 -13.96 16.85 9.38
CA GLU A 234 -13.06 17.17 10.48
C GLU A 234 -12.03 18.24 10.08
N VAL A 235 -11.56 18.22 8.82
CA VAL A 235 -10.64 19.22 8.27
C VAL A 235 -11.16 19.75 6.93
N ALA A 236 -10.78 20.98 6.59
CA ALA A 236 -11.18 21.63 5.35
C ALA A 236 -10.19 21.37 4.20
N VAL A 237 -8.94 21.07 4.52
CA VAL A 237 -7.85 20.90 3.56
C VAL A 237 -7.03 19.69 3.93
N GLY A 238 -6.59 18.91 2.96
CA GLY A 238 -5.68 17.81 3.13
C GLY A 238 -4.63 17.76 2.00
N PHE A 239 -3.55 17.01 2.20
CA PHE A 239 -2.71 16.56 1.09
C PHE A 239 -2.78 15.04 1.02
N GLY A 240 -3.13 14.51 -0.14
CA GLY A 240 -3.33 13.08 -0.33
C GLY A 240 -3.28 12.67 -1.80
N LEU A 241 -3.91 11.55 -2.12
CA LEU A 241 -3.90 10.97 -3.45
C LEU A 241 -4.96 11.63 -4.35
N ARG A 242 -4.51 12.19 -5.48
CA ARG A 242 -5.32 12.94 -6.43
C ARG A 242 -6.52 12.15 -6.94
N HIS A 243 -6.29 10.89 -7.34
CA HIS A 243 -7.34 10.04 -7.93
C HIS A 243 -8.48 9.75 -6.93
N GLN A 244 -8.17 9.61 -5.65
CA GLN A 244 -9.18 9.41 -4.60
C GLN A 244 -10.07 10.65 -4.45
N ALA A 245 -9.48 11.86 -4.50
CA ALA A 245 -10.25 13.09 -4.46
C ALA A 245 -11.11 13.29 -5.73
N VAL A 246 -10.62 12.87 -6.90
CA VAL A 246 -11.40 12.83 -8.14
C VAL A 246 -12.62 11.92 -7.98
N ALA A 247 -12.43 10.70 -7.48
CA ALA A 247 -13.51 9.74 -7.26
C ALA A 247 -14.55 10.28 -6.26
N ALA A 248 -14.13 10.79 -5.12
CA ALA A 248 -15.01 11.39 -4.12
C ALA A 248 -15.86 12.54 -4.68
N LYS A 249 -15.26 13.39 -5.53
CA LYS A 249 -15.97 14.46 -6.25
C LYS A 249 -17.01 13.91 -7.23
N GLU A 250 -16.66 12.85 -7.99
CA GLU A 250 -17.58 12.22 -8.95
C GLU A 250 -18.75 11.52 -8.25
N GLU A 251 -18.56 11.02 -7.03
CA GLU A 251 -19.61 10.48 -6.17
C GLU A 251 -20.53 11.56 -5.59
N GLY A 252 -20.18 12.84 -5.77
CA GLY A 252 -20.99 13.98 -5.34
C GLY A 252 -20.76 14.39 -3.89
N LEU A 253 -19.65 13.96 -3.28
CA LEU A 253 -19.23 14.45 -1.97
C LEU A 253 -18.78 15.93 -2.09
N PRO A 254 -18.79 16.71 -1.00
CA PRO A 254 -18.34 18.10 -1.00
C PRO A 254 -16.80 18.20 -1.08
N ILE A 255 -16.19 17.30 -1.85
CA ILE A 255 -14.75 17.20 -2.06
C ILE A 255 -14.38 17.77 -3.42
N ASP A 256 -13.28 18.49 -3.46
CA ASP A 256 -12.60 18.89 -4.69
C ASP A 256 -11.08 18.75 -4.47
N TYR A 257 -10.31 18.98 -5.53
CA TYR A 257 -8.85 18.92 -5.48
C TYR A 257 -8.23 20.11 -6.17
N VAL A 258 -7.01 20.41 -5.77
CA VAL A 258 -6.17 21.43 -6.38
C VAL A 258 -4.82 20.80 -6.72
N ASP A 259 -4.47 20.86 -7.99
CA ASP A 259 -3.14 20.50 -8.46
C ASP A 259 -2.16 21.61 -8.05
N PRO A 260 -1.18 21.34 -7.15
CA PRO A 260 -0.30 22.39 -6.65
C PRO A 260 0.67 22.87 -7.72
N THR A 261 0.96 24.16 -7.77
CA THR A 261 1.86 24.75 -8.77
C THR A 261 3.31 24.26 -8.63
N GLU A 262 3.71 23.76 -7.47
CA GLU A 262 5.01 23.09 -7.22
C GLU A 262 5.12 21.79 -8.02
N GLY A 263 4.01 21.13 -8.29
CA GLY A 263 3.92 19.96 -9.16
C GLY A 263 3.17 18.78 -8.55
N ASN A 264 2.55 17.99 -9.44
CA ASN A 264 2.01 16.69 -9.10
C ASN A 264 3.12 15.65 -9.32
N PHE A 265 3.76 15.22 -8.24
CA PHE A 265 4.74 14.15 -8.26
C PHE A 265 4.04 12.81 -8.17
N SER A 266 4.64 11.76 -8.71
CA SER A 266 4.07 10.42 -8.74
C SER A 266 5.01 9.39 -8.12
N LEU A 267 4.41 8.33 -7.57
CA LEU A 267 5.08 7.11 -7.16
C LEU A 267 4.43 5.93 -7.83
N THR A 268 5.26 5.05 -8.38
CA THR A 268 4.81 3.80 -9.01
C THR A 268 5.00 2.64 -8.03
N GLU A 269 3.98 1.79 -7.93
CA GLU A 269 4.05 0.52 -7.23
C GLU A 269 4.10 -0.63 -8.24
N SER A 270 4.86 -1.65 -7.92
CA SER A 270 5.13 -2.77 -8.81
C SER A 270 5.01 -4.09 -8.06
N VAL A 271 4.80 -5.17 -8.81
CA VAL A 271 4.93 -6.54 -8.34
C VAL A 271 6.33 -7.06 -8.61
N ALA A 272 6.86 -7.87 -7.69
CA ALA A 272 8.09 -8.64 -7.84
C ALA A 272 7.94 -10.03 -7.20
N VAL A 273 8.59 -11.04 -7.77
CA VAL A 273 8.55 -12.42 -7.31
C VAL A 273 9.88 -12.78 -6.66
N LEU A 274 9.85 -13.39 -5.48
CA LEU A 274 11.04 -13.74 -4.72
C LEU A 274 11.76 -14.96 -5.34
N ASP A 275 13.09 -14.89 -5.36
CA ASP A 275 13.97 -16.00 -5.68
C ASP A 275 14.35 -16.75 -4.39
N LYS A 276 13.70 -17.87 -4.15
CA LYS A 276 14.00 -18.78 -3.03
C LYS A 276 14.78 -20.02 -3.47
N GLY A 277 15.40 -19.97 -4.67
CA GLY A 277 16.11 -21.09 -5.25
C GLY A 277 15.19 -22.29 -5.50
N ASP A 278 15.56 -23.46 -4.94
CA ASP A 278 14.76 -24.69 -5.11
C ASP A 278 13.39 -24.63 -4.41
N ASP A 279 13.20 -23.69 -3.47
CA ASP A 279 11.95 -23.49 -2.71
C ASP A 279 11.08 -22.38 -3.31
N THR A 280 11.40 -21.86 -4.49
CA THR A 280 10.61 -20.84 -5.17
C THR A 280 9.24 -21.40 -5.56
N ASN A 281 8.17 -20.70 -5.17
CA ASN A 281 6.82 -21.03 -5.57
C ASN A 281 6.55 -20.59 -7.03
N GLU A 282 6.57 -21.55 -7.98
CA GLU A 282 6.39 -21.25 -9.40
C GLU A 282 5.04 -20.55 -9.70
N MET A 283 4.00 -20.81 -8.89
CA MET A 283 2.67 -20.18 -9.05
C MET A 283 2.72 -18.66 -8.79
N ALA A 284 3.68 -18.15 -8.02
CA ALA A 284 3.83 -16.72 -7.77
C ALA A 284 4.11 -15.94 -9.07
N MET A 285 4.92 -16.49 -9.97
CA MET A 285 5.20 -15.89 -11.27
C MET A 285 3.95 -15.87 -12.18
N GLU A 286 3.18 -16.97 -12.19
CA GLU A 286 1.93 -17.04 -12.95
C GLU A 286 0.87 -16.05 -12.39
N MET A 287 0.82 -15.88 -11.06
CA MET A 287 -0.07 -14.91 -10.41
C MET A 287 0.36 -13.48 -10.70
N ALA A 288 1.65 -13.17 -10.70
CA ALA A 288 2.16 -11.86 -11.09
C ALA A 288 1.74 -11.52 -12.53
N GLU A 289 1.94 -12.45 -13.47
CA GLU A 289 1.47 -12.30 -14.85
C GLU A 289 -0.05 -12.10 -14.94
N CYS A 290 -0.82 -12.87 -14.15
CA CYS A 290 -2.27 -12.77 -14.09
C CYS A 290 -2.74 -11.40 -13.62
N ILE A 291 -2.16 -10.85 -12.56
CA ILE A 291 -2.47 -9.52 -12.06
C ILE A 291 -2.25 -8.46 -13.15
N ILE A 292 -1.12 -8.52 -13.84
CA ILE A 292 -0.80 -7.55 -14.89
C ILE A 292 -1.71 -7.70 -16.10
N LYS A 293 -1.93 -8.91 -16.58
CA LYS A 293 -2.71 -9.14 -17.83
C LYS A 293 -4.21 -9.04 -17.65
N ASN A 294 -4.73 -9.40 -16.48
CA ASN A 294 -6.18 -9.51 -16.24
C ASN A 294 -6.70 -8.54 -15.19
N GLY A 295 -5.84 -7.96 -14.35
CA GLY A 295 -6.22 -7.01 -13.31
C GLY A 295 -6.05 -5.55 -13.73
N ARG A 296 -5.28 -5.27 -14.78
CA ARG A 296 -4.89 -3.90 -15.11
C ARG A 296 -6.07 -2.99 -15.46
N GLU A 297 -7.10 -3.49 -16.13
CA GLU A 297 -8.30 -2.69 -16.46
C GLU A 297 -9.02 -2.23 -15.19
N GLU A 298 -9.18 -3.12 -14.20
CA GLU A 298 -9.81 -2.78 -12.92
C GLU A 298 -8.90 -1.88 -12.08
N LEU A 299 -7.60 -2.19 -12.01
CA LEU A 299 -6.62 -1.33 -11.34
C LEU A 299 -6.61 0.09 -11.93
N GLN A 300 -6.67 0.23 -13.26
CA GLN A 300 -6.71 1.54 -13.91
C GLN A 300 -8.01 2.29 -13.63
N SER A 301 -9.11 1.61 -13.31
CA SER A 301 -10.35 2.29 -12.93
C SER A 301 -10.23 3.03 -11.59
N TYR A 302 -9.39 2.54 -10.67
CA TYR A 302 -9.10 3.17 -9.38
C TYR A 302 -7.87 4.08 -9.45
N TYR A 303 -6.81 3.63 -10.15
CA TYR A 303 -5.52 4.32 -10.32
C TYR A 303 -5.32 4.67 -11.80
N PRO A 304 -5.91 5.75 -12.28
CA PRO A 304 -6.13 5.99 -13.70
C PRO A 304 -4.87 6.28 -14.52
N ASN A 305 -3.70 6.42 -13.88
CA ASN A 305 -2.45 6.70 -14.59
C ASN A 305 -2.11 5.56 -15.56
N ALA A 306 -1.75 5.93 -16.78
CA ALA A 306 -1.30 4.97 -17.80
C ALA A 306 0.11 4.49 -17.47
N LEU A 307 0.33 3.18 -17.52
CA LEU A 307 1.60 2.52 -17.23
C LEU A 307 2.11 1.69 -18.41
N TYR A 308 1.20 1.23 -19.27
CA TYR A 308 1.47 0.32 -20.37
C TYR A 308 1.14 0.93 -21.73
N GLU A 309 1.85 0.48 -22.78
CA GLU A 309 1.54 0.90 -24.13
C GLU A 309 0.08 0.57 -24.51
N GLY A 310 -0.60 1.56 -25.08
CA GLY A 310 -2.01 1.44 -25.45
C GLY A 310 -3.01 1.85 -24.40
N GLU A 311 -2.61 2.05 -23.15
CA GLU A 311 -3.45 2.66 -22.13
C GLU A 311 -3.63 4.15 -22.38
N SER A 312 -4.78 4.67 -22.02
CA SER A 312 -5.10 6.10 -22.14
C SER A 312 -5.59 6.65 -20.81
N LEU A 313 -5.20 7.89 -20.52
CA LEU A 313 -5.66 8.64 -19.37
C LEU A 313 -6.82 9.54 -19.75
N ASP A 314 -7.94 9.44 -19.04
CA ASP A 314 -9.05 10.38 -19.20
C ASP A 314 -8.61 11.81 -18.84
N SER A 315 -9.22 12.80 -19.48
CA SER A 315 -8.88 14.22 -19.29
C SER A 315 -9.10 14.70 -17.86
N THR A 316 -10.08 14.15 -17.13
CA THR A 316 -10.36 14.46 -15.72
C THR A 316 -9.26 13.97 -14.79
N ASN A 317 -8.56 12.91 -15.19
CA ASN A 317 -7.49 12.31 -14.42
C ASN A 317 -6.10 12.88 -14.74
N LYS A 318 -5.99 13.76 -15.74
CA LYS A 318 -4.73 14.46 -16.01
C LYS A 318 -4.49 15.54 -14.97
N SER A 319 -3.39 15.44 -14.25
CA SER A 319 -2.91 16.51 -13.38
C SER A 319 -2.48 17.74 -14.21
N ALA A 320 -2.57 18.92 -13.61
CA ALA A 320 -2.22 20.16 -14.30
C ALA A 320 -0.69 20.39 -14.38
N TYR A 321 0.06 19.86 -13.41
CA TYR A 321 1.49 20.10 -13.27
C TYR A 321 2.28 18.80 -13.03
N PRO A 322 2.18 17.77 -13.92
CA PRO A 322 2.90 16.52 -13.71
C PRO A 322 4.41 16.77 -13.69
N LYS A 323 5.08 16.26 -12.67
CA LYS A 323 6.53 16.37 -12.50
C LYS A 323 7.13 15.04 -12.06
N THR A 324 8.36 14.78 -12.52
CA THR A 324 9.22 13.70 -12.04
C THR A 324 10.32 14.31 -11.17
N PHE A 325 10.69 13.64 -10.08
CA PHE A 325 11.78 14.06 -9.25
C PHE A 325 13.11 13.97 -10.01
N SER A 326 14.02 14.92 -9.78
CA SER A 326 15.25 15.04 -10.57
C SER A 326 16.31 13.99 -10.25
N GLU A 327 16.20 13.35 -9.10
CA GLU A 327 17.08 12.28 -8.66
C GLU A 327 16.34 10.94 -8.75
N ASP A 328 17.09 9.85 -8.93
CA ASP A 328 16.52 8.52 -8.89
C ASP A 328 15.95 8.25 -7.50
N LEU A 329 14.68 7.78 -7.46
CA LEU A 329 14.04 7.42 -6.21
C LEU A 329 14.67 6.13 -5.68
N THR A 330 15.43 6.28 -4.59
CA THR A 330 16.08 5.18 -3.86
C THR A 330 15.65 5.16 -2.41
N PHE A 331 15.95 4.09 -1.72
CA PHE A 331 15.67 3.99 -0.28
C PHE A 331 16.54 4.99 0.52
N GLU A 332 17.79 5.19 0.12
CA GLU A 332 18.69 6.17 0.77
C GLU A 332 18.17 7.59 0.63
N LEU A 333 17.66 7.97 -0.56
CA LEU A 333 17.02 9.28 -0.76
C LEU A 333 15.76 9.41 0.11
N TYR A 334 14.98 8.34 0.20
CA TYR A 334 13.78 8.33 1.05
C TYR A 334 14.12 8.47 2.53
N GLU A 335 15.15 7.74 3.03
CA GLU A 335 15.63 7.90 4.41
C GLU A 335 16.13 9.33 4.68
N HIS A 336 16.90 9.91 3.76
CA HIS A 336 17.35 11.31 3.88
C HIS A 336 16.16 12.28 3.96
N HIS A 337 15.15 12.08 3.11
CA HIS A 337 13.93 12.89 3.15
C HIS A 337 13.07 12.65 4.39
N GLN A 338 13.10 11.45 4.96
CA GLN A 338 12.49 11.19 6.27
C GLN A 338 13.17 11.97 7.39
N GLU A 339 14.51 12.10 7.36
CA GLU A 339 15.25 12.92 8.32
C GLU A 339 14.85 14.40 8.23
N ILE A 340 14.69 14.95 7.01
CA ILE A 340 14.19 16.31 6.78
C ILE A 340 12.77 16.46 7.36
N SER A 341 11.90 15.52 7.09
CA SER A 341 10.52 15.52 7.61
C SER A 341 10.48 15.43 9.13
N GLU A 342 11.30 14.58 9.74
CA GLU A 342 11.36 14.44 11.19
C GLU A 342 11.91 15.70 11.87
N ALA A 343 12.90 16.36 11.25
CA ALA A 343 13.43 17.62 11.73
C ALA A 343 12.44 18.80 11.58
N ALA A 344 11.46 18.68 10.71
CA ALA A 344 10.39 19.68 10.52
C ALA A 344 9.25 19.57 11.56
N LYS A 345 9.15 18.46 12.28
CA LYS A 345 8.09 18.27 13.28
C LYS A 345 8.27 19.21 14.48
N PRO A 346 7.16 19.71 15.09
CA PRO A 346 7.19 20.63 16.23
C PRO A 346 7.71 19.99 17.53
#